data_59ab099abf8a69bde225479174c407ad
#
_entry.id   59ab099abf8a69bde225479174c407ad
#
_cell.length_a   1.000
_cell.length_b   1.000
_cell.length_c   1.000
_cell.angle_alpha   90.00
_cell.angle_beta   90.00
_cell.angle_gamma   90.00
#
_symmetry.space_group_name_H-M   'P 1'
#
loop_
_entity.id
_entity.type
_entity.pdbx_description
1 polymer ?
#
loop_
_entity_poly.entity_id
_entity_poly.type
_entity_poly.pdbx_seq_one_letter_code
_entity_poly.pdbx_strand_id
1 'polypeptide(L)'
;PTVEANTAALITEGLRGDGAILVNADGKRFIDEVGTRDVVSAAEIAQPGSYSWLVVDQAMADASSVIQGYIKKGYTAEGATYEELAKAIGVDEATFAETMNNWNQCVADKADAEFGRTSFANPLDTAPYYAIKVTAGVHHTMGGLTINTNTEVLDTNGNVIPGLFAAGEITGGVHGANRLGGNAVADFTVFG
;
A
#
# COMPACT_ATOMS: atom_id res chain seq x y z
N PRO A 1 -0.48 -2.37 -5.56
CA PRO A 1 0.38 -2.38 -4.39
C PRO A 1 1.48 -1.35 -4.51
N THR A 2 2.08 -1.03 -3.36
CA THR A 2 3.25 -0.16 -3.28
C THR A 2 4.54 -0.99 -3.27
N VAL A 3 5.55 -0.48 -3.95
CA VAL A 3 6.90 -1.06 -3.97
C VAL A 3 7.93 -0.01 -3.55
N GLU A 4 9.06 -0.43 -3.00
CA GLU A 4 10.19 0.45 -2.75
C GLU A 4 10.71 0.99 -4.09
N ALA A 5 10.88 2.32 -4.18
CA ALA A 5 10.99 3.03 -5.45
C ALA A 5 12.26 2.69 -6.26
N ASN A 6 13.33 2.21 -5.60
CA ASN A 6 14.60 1.91 -6.27
C ASN A 6 14.77 0.42 -6.59
N THR A 7 14.26 -0.47 -5.74
CA THR A 7 14.48 -1.91 -5.83
C THR A 7 13.27 -2.68 -6.32
N ALA A 8 12.10 -2.04 -6.40
CA ALA A 8 10.80 -2.65 -6.67
C ALA A 8 10.42 -3.76 -5.65
N ALA A 9 11.06 -3.77 -4.47
CA ALA A 9 10.69 -4.67 -3.40
C ALA A 9 9.27 -4.36 -2.91
N LEU A 10 8.46 -5.38 -2.70
CA LEU A 10 7.10 -5.19 -2.19
C LEU A 10 7.15 -4.56 -0.79
N ILE A 11 6.47 -3.44 -0.62
CA ILE A 11 6.17 -2.83 0.66
C ILE A 11 4.70 -3.13 0.97
N THR A 12 4.48 -3.90 2.03
CA THR A 12 3.13 -4.40 2.32
C THR A 12 2.16 -3.27 2.65
N GLU A 13 1.02 -3.29 2.00
CA GLU A 13 -0.07 -2.36 2.29
C GLU A 13 -0.72 -2.57 3.67
N GLY A 14 -0.46 -3.69 4.33
CA GLY A 14 -0.89 -3.95 5.71
C GLY A 14 -0.45 -2.85 6.67
N LEU A 15 0.74 -2.27 6.47
CA LEU A 15 1.25 -1.19 7.32
C LEU A 15 0.33 0.04 7.34
N ARG A 16 -0.37 0.32 6.26
CA ARG A 16 -1.34 1.43 6.20
C ARG A 16 -2.54 1.14 7.11
N GLY A 17 -3.00 -0.12 7.14
CA GLY A 17 -4.01 -0.58 8.09
C GLY A 17 -3.54 -0.50 9.54
N ASP A 18 -2.24 -0.71 9.80
CA ASP A 18 -1.61 -0.66 11.11
C ASP A 18 -1.32 0.78 11.60
N GLY A 19 -1.57 1.81 10.80
CA GLY A 19 -1.42 3.20 11.21
C GLY A 19 -0.45 4.04 10.36
N ALA A 20 0.31 3.43 9.43
CA ALA A 20 1.18 4.19 8.54
C ALA A 20 0.38 5.15 7.65
N ILE A 21 1.02 6.28 7.31
CA ILE A 21 0.47 7.28 6.39
C ILE A 21 1.33 7.38 5.13
N LEU A 22 0.75 7.92 4.07
CA LEU A 22 1.44 8.27 2.84
C LEU A 22 1.58 9.79 2.73
N VAL A 23 2.82 10.25 2.54
CA VAL A 23 3.17 11.66 2.43
C VAL A 23 3.83 11.92 1.08
N ASN A 24 3.39 12.96 0.39
CA ASN A 24 3.94 13.35 -0.92
C ASN A 24 5.24 14.19 -0.80
N ALA A 25 5.77 14.64 -1.93
CA ALA A 25 6.98 15.46 -1.97
C ALA A 25 6.83 16.84 -1.30
N ASP A 26 5.60 17.29 -1.04
CA ASP A 26 5.33 18.55 -0.33
C ASP A 26 5.22 18.36 1.19
N GLY A 27 5.42 17.14 1.69
CA GLY A 27 5.29 16.84 3.12
C GLY A 27 3.84 16.65 3.60
N LYS A 28 2.88 16.41 2.71
CA LYS A 28 1.45 16.33 3.00
C LYS A 28 0.85 14.97 2.70
N ARG A 29 -0.12 14.55 3.50
CA ARG A 29 -1.03 13.46 3.11
C ARG A 29 -1.83 13.89 1.89
N PHE A 30 -2.30 12.93 1.10
CA PHE A 30 -3.00 13.22 -0.15
C PHE A 30 -4.18 12.27 -0.44
N ILE A 31 -4.43 11.30 0.45
CA ILE A 31 -5.48 10.30 0.26
C ILE A 31 -5.83 9.61 1.58
N ASP A 32 -6.99 8.94 1.64
CA ASP A 32 -7.24 7.86 2.60
C ASP A 32 -6.36 6.65 2.25
N GLU A 33 -5.38 6.38 3.08
CA GLU A 33 -4.36 5.34 2.84
C GLU A 33 -4.93 3.91 2.90
N VAL A 34 -6.11 3.71 3.48
CA VAL A 34 -6.76 2.40 3.55
C VAL A 34 -7.77 2.17 2.42
N GLY A 35 -7.86 3.10 1.50
CA GLY A 35 -8.60 2.93 0.25
C GLY A 35 -8.12 1.71 -0.56
N THR A 36 -8.90 1.34 -1.58
CA THR A 36 -8.56 0.20 -2.45
C THR A 36 -7.26 0.45 -3.21
N ARG A 37 -6.56 -0.63 -3.60
CA ARG A 37 -5.22 -0.55 -4.21
C ARG A 37 -5.18 0.29 -5.46
N ASP A 38 -6.19 0.20 -6.30
CA ASP A 38 -6.35 0.97 -7.53
C ASP A 38 -6.48 2.46 -7.24
N VAL A 39 -7.32 2.83 -6.26
CA VAL A 39 -7.53 4.22 -5.84
C VAL A 39 -6.25 4.82 -5.25
N VAL A 40 -5.60 4.12 -4.31
CA VAL A 40 -4.35 4.61 -3.69
C VAL A 40 -3.23 4.69 -4.71
N SER A 41 -3.08 3.67 -5.59
CA SER A 41 -2.05 3.68 -6.63
C SER A 41 -2.27 4.81 -7.65
N ALA A 42 -3.51 5.09 -8.04
CA ALA A 42 -3.81 6.20 -8.95
C ALA A 42 -3.46 7.56 -8.31
N ALA A 43 -3.82 7.74 -7.03
CA ALA A 43 -3.47 8.96 -6.29
C ALA A 43 -1.95 9.12 -6.14
N GLU A 44 -1.21 8.04 -5.89
CA GLU A 44 0.25 8.05 -5.78
C GLU A 44 0.92 8.40 -7.12
N ILE A 45 0.45 7.80 -8.23
CA ILE A 45 0.95 8.11 -9.58
C ILE A 45 0.70 9.58 -9.95
N ALA A 46 -0.39 10.17 -9.46
CA ALA A 46 -0.73 11.56 -9.70
C ALA A 46 0.14 12.56 -8.90
N GLN A 47 0.88 12.09 -7.87
CA GLN A 47 1.78 12.96 -7.13
C GLN A 47 3.01 13.37 -7.96
N PRO A 48 3.62 14.54 -7.70
CA PRO A 48 4.87 14.94 -8.33
C PRO A 48 5.94 13.85 -8.21
N GLY A 49 6.46 13.40 -9.36
CA GLY A 49 7.44 12.31 -9.42
C GLY A 49 6.87 10.90 -9.28
N SER A 50 5.53 10.74 -9.17
CA SER A 50 4.82 9.46 -9.07
C SER A 50 5.33 8.58 -7.92
N TYR A 51 5.64 9.19 -6.79
CA TYR A 51 6.07 8.51 -5.58
C TYR A 51 5.46 9.18 -4.34
N SER A 52 5.52 8.45 -3.23
CA SER A 52 5.23 8.97 -1.89
C SER A 52 6.21 8.41 -0.86
N TRP A 53 6.10 8.89 0.37
CA TRP A 53 6.82 8.35 1.52
C TRP A 53 5.82 7.65 2.44
N LEU A 54 6.02 6.35 2.65
CA LEU A 54 5.29 5.60 3.67
C LEU A 54 5.98 5.83 5.00
N VAL A 55 5.28 6.47 5.93
CA VAL A 55 5.81 6.89 7.23
C VAL A 55 5.31 5.96 8.34
N VAL A 56 6.24 5.50 9.17
CA VAL A 56 6.01 4.69 10.38
C VAL A 56 6.87 5.23 11.52
N ASP A 57 6.57 4.81 12.73
CA ASP A 57 7.33 5.17 13.94
C ASP A 57 7.99 3.95 14.60
N GLN A 58 8.73 4.18 15.70
CA GLN A 58 9.41 3.11 16.44
C GLN A 58 8.43 2.12 17.06
N ALA A 59 7.28 2.57 17.56
CA ALA A 59 6.30 1.66 18.15
C ALA A 59 5.76 0.66 17.12
N MET A 60 5.52 1.10 15.88
CA MET A 60 5.17 0.20 14.77
C MET A 60 6.34 -0.71 14.39
N ALA A 61 7.58 -0.20 14.41
CA ALA A 61 8.75 -1.00 14.10
C ALA A 61 8.99 -2.10 15.14
N ASP A 62 8.79 -1.82 16.42
CA ASP A 62 8.92 -2.79 17.51
C ASP A 62 7.87 -3.90 17.42
N ALA A 63 6.66 -3.55 16.96
CA ALA A 63 5.56 -4.49 16.79
C ALA A 63 5.64 -5.33 15.50
N SER A 64 6.51 -4.98 14.53
CA SER A 64 6.51 -5.56 13.19
C SER A 64 7.89 -6.02 12.74
N SER A 65 8.11 -7.34 12.67
CA SER A 65 9.32 -7.92 12.07
C SER A 65 9.49 -7.54 10.58
N VAL A 66 8.39 -7.16 9.90
CA VAL A 66 8.42 -6.71 8.51
C VAL A 66 9.08 -5.34 8.42
N ILE A 67 8.70 -4.38 9.28
CA ILE A 67 9.32 -3.05 9.34
C ILE A 67 10.79 -3.18 9.71
N GLN A 68 11.12 -3.98 10.73
CA GLN A 68 12.51 -4.28 11.10
C GLN A 68 13.32 -4.83 9.92
N GLY A 69 12.68 -5.69 9.10
CA GLY A 69 13.28 -6.20 7.87
C GLY A 69 13.57 -5.10 6.85
N TYR A 70 12.70 -4.12 6.69
CA TYR A 70 12.92 -2.97 5.79
C TYR A 70 14.03 -2.06 6.29
N ILE A 71 14.08 -1.77 7.61
CA ILE A 71 15.16 -1.02 8.24
C ILE A 71 16.50 -1.71 8.01
N LYS A 72 16.58 -3.01 8.30
CA LYS A 72 17.81 -3.81 8.10
C LYS A 72 18.29 -3.85 6.65
N LYS A 73 17.37 -3.78 5.68
CA LYS A 73 17.69 -3.73 4.25
C LYS A 73 18.08 -2.34 3.75
N GLY A 74 17.98 -1.31 4.60
CA GLY A 74 18.29 0.06 4.24
C GLY A 74 17.24 0.71 3.33
N TYR A 75 15.98 0.28 3.40
CA TYR A 75 14.89 0.89 2.61
C TYR A 75 14.34 2.15 3.26
N THR A 76 14.73 2.45 4.51
CA THR A 76 14.20 3.55 5.30
C THR A 76 15.16 4.72 5.38
N ALA A 77 14.63 5.95 5.29
CA ALA A 77 15.23 7.11 5.92
C ALA A 77 14.79 7.16 7.39
N GLU A 78 15.57 7.76 8.26
CA GLU A 78 15.35 7.83 9.71
C GLU A 78 15.56 9.25 10.23
N GLY A 79 14.79 9.63 11.26
CA GLY A 79 14.94 10.88 12.00
C GLY A 79 14.50 10.70 13.45
N ALA A 80 15.22 11.31 14.39
CA ALA A 80 14.86 11.31 15.81
C ALA A 80 13.69 12.27 16.12
N THR A 81 13.43 13.23 15.24
CA THR A 81 12.27 14.12 15.28
C THR A 81 11.57 14.15 13.90
N TYR A 82 10.38 14.76 13.83
CA TYR A 82 9.69 14.95 12.55
C TYR A 82 10.52 15.82 11.60
N GLU A 83 11.16 16.87 12.11
CA GLU A 83 12.00 17.79 11.35
C GLU A 83 13.24 17.08 10.79
N GLU A 84 13.88 16.22 11.59
CA GLU A 84 15.02 15.44 11.12
C GLU A 84 14.63 14.45 10.05
N LEU A 85 13.48 13.76 10.19
CA LEU A 85 12.97 12.88 9.15
C LEU A 85 12.62 13.67 7.90
N ALA A 86 11.92 14.81 8.02
CA ALA A 86 11.59 15.69 6.89
C ALA A 86 12.83 16.09 6.10
N LYS A 87 13.90 16.51 6.81
CA LYS A 87 15.18 16.83 6.21
C LYS A 87 15.83 15.65 5.51
N ALA A 88 15.76 14.46 6.11
CA ALA A 88 16.32 13.23 5.53
C ALA A 88 15.61 12.83 4.24
N ILE A 89 14.30 13.08 4.11
CA ILE A 89 13.49 12.77 2.91
C ILE A 89 13.35 13.95 1.93
N GLY A 90 13.87 15.13 2.31
CA GLY A 90 13.91 16.30 1.43
C GLY A 90 12.58 17.04 1.27
N VAL A 91 11.73 17.05 2.31
CA VAL A 91 10.47 17.81 2.36
C VAL A 91 10.58 18.97 3.35
N ASP A 92 9.63 19.93 3.29
CA ASP A 92 9.59 21.05 4.21
C ASP A 92 9.31 20.60 5.64
N GLU A 93 10.21 20.96 6.57
CA GLU A 93 10.21 20.49 7.96
C GLU A 93 8.92 20.91 8.71
N ALA A 94 8.48 22.16 8.53
CA ALA A 94 7.30 22.68 9.23
C ALA A 94 6.02 22.02 8.70
N THR A 95 5.89 21.89 7.39
CA THR A 95 4.75 21.24 6.74
C THR A 95 4.65 19.78 7.14
N PHE A 96 5.77 19.07 7.16
CA PHE A 96 5.79 17.66 7.56
C PHE A 96 5.42 17.48 9.04
N ALA A 97 5.97 18.30 9.93
CA ALA A 97 5.64 18.26 11.36
C ALA A 97 4.15 18.56 11.60
N GLU A 98 3.58 19.53 10.88
CA GLU A 98 2.14 19.80 10.91
C GLU A 98 1.32 18.56 10.44
N THR A 99 1.73 17.92 9.36
CA THR A 99 1.08 16.71 8.84
C THR A 99 1.07 15.58 9.86
N MET A 100 2.21 15.35 10.54
CA MET A 100 2.33 14.32 11.58
C MET A 100 1.44 14.63 12.79
N ASN A 101 1.43 15.88 13.26
CA ASN A 101 0.59 16.31 14.36
C ASN A 101 -0.90 16.20 14.01
N ASN A 102 -1.29 16.60 12.80
CA ASN A 102 -2.68 16.46 12.34
C ASN A 102 -3.09 14.99 12.27
N TRP A 103 -2.23 14.10 11.79
CA TRP A 103 -2.51 12.66 11.83
C TRP A 103 -2.73 12.15 13.25
N ASN A 104 -1.84 12.50 14.19
CA ASN A 104 -1.98 12.09 15.59
C ASN A 104 -3.28 12.63 16.21
N GLN A 105 -3.71 13.84 15.83
CA GLN A 105 -4.99 14.38 16.24
C GLN A 105 -6.16 13.59 15.64
N CYS A 106 -6.10 13.21 14.36
CA CYS A 106 -7.11 12.33 13.73
C CYS A 106 -7.26 11.01 14.49
N VAL A 107 -6.13 10.42 14.93
CA VAL A 107 -6.16 9.18 15.74
C VAL A 107 -6.81 9.40 17.09
N ALA A 108 -6.50 10.51 17.77
CA ALA A 108 -7.07 10.85 19.07
C ALA A 108 -8.59 11.10 18.99
N ASP A 109 -9.02 11.82 17.96
CA ASP A 109 -10.42 12.17 17.72
C ASP A 109 -11.22 11.05 17.05
N LYS A 110 -10.55 10.02 16.53
CA LYS A 110 -11.12 8.95 15.69
C LYS A 110 -11.91 9.50 14.50
N ALA A 111 -11.39 10.57 13.91
CA ALA A 111 -12.00 11.27 12.80
C ALA A 111 -10.94 11.86 11.88
N ASP A 112 -11.09 11.69 10.59
CA ASP A 112 -10.27 12.30 9.55
C ASP A 112 -11.18 13.10 8.61
N ALA A 113 -11.27 14.40 8.86
CA ALA A 113 -12.15 15.30 8.11
C ALA A 113 -11.62 15.61 6.72
N GLU A 114 -10.32 15.42 6.47
CA GLU A 114 -9.68 15.77 5.21
C GLU A 114 -9.83 14.65 4.16
N PHE A 115 -9.56 13.41 4.53
CA PHE A 115 -9.58 12.27 3.59
C PHE A 115 -10.63 11.22 3.91
N GLY A 116 -11.31 11.33 5.05
CA GLY A 116 -12.40 10.42 5.44
C GLY A 116 -11.91 9.03 5.88
N ARG A 117 -10.65 8.88 6.26
CA ARG A 117 -10.12 7.63 6.79
C ARG A 117 -10.87 7.24 8.07
N THR A 118 -11.24 5.97 8.16
CA THR A 118 -12.05 5.42 9.28
C THR A 118 -11.27 4.44 10.16
N SER A 119 -10.00 4.13 9.80
CA SER A 119 -9.13 3.23 10.55
C SER A 119 -8.01 4.01 11.22
N PHE A 120 -7.99 3.99 12.56
CA PHE A 120 -7.07 4.75 13.42
C PHE A 120 -6.39 3.81 14.40
N ALA A 121 -5.51 2.93 13.89
CA ALA A 121 -4.89 1.89 14.70
C ALA A 121 -3.87 2.46 15.70
N ASN A 122 -2.93 3.28 15.20
CA ASN A 122 -1.85 3.84 16.01
C ASN A 122 -1.54 5.29 15.62
N PRO A 123 -1.22 6.16 16.61
CA PRO A 123 -0.55 7.43 16.31
C PRO A 123 0.86 7.16 15.80
N LEU A 124 1.52 8.18 15.28
CA LEU A 124 2.92 8.17 14.88
C LEU A 124 3.67 9.18 15.77
N ASP A 125 3.83 8.83 17.04
CA ASP A 125 4.35 9.73 18.09
C ASP A 125 5.55 9.18 18.86
N THR A 126 6.04 7.99 18.50
CA THR A 126 7.15 7.32 19.18
C THR A 126 8.41 7.36 18.31
N ALA A 127 9.39 8.17 18.72
CA ALA A 127 10.69 8.29 18.04
C ALA A 127 11.55 7.02 18.18
N PRO A 128 12.48 6.75 17.25
CA PRO A 128 12.68 7.45 15.98
C PRO A 128 11.58 7.16 14.96
N TYR A 129 11.52 8.01 13.93
CA TYR A 129 10.56 7.91 12.83
C TYR A 129 11.26 7.43 11.57
N TYR A 130 10.53 6.69 10.74
CA TYR A 130 11.06 6.09 9.52
C TYR A 130 10.17 6.42 8.32
N ALA A 131 10.78 6.61 7.17
CA ALA A 131 10.08 6.79 5.90
C ALA A 131 10.66 5.90 4.81
N ILE A 132 9.80 5.20 4.08
CA ILE A 132 10.17 4.38 2.92
C ILE A 132 9.68 5.09 1.67
N LYS A 133 10.58 5.34 0.71
CA LYS A 133 10.16 5.86 -0.59
C LYS A 133 9.46 4.77 -1.37
N VAL A 134 8.19 4.99 -1.70
CA VAL A 134 7.34 4.02 -2.36
C VAL A 134 6.73 4.56 -3.64
N THR A 135 6.42 3.67 -4.57
CA THR A 135 5.69 3.97 -5.80
C THR A 135 4.70 2.86 -6.11
N ALA A 136 3.77 3.11 -7.02
CA ALA A 136 2.82 2.10 -7.45
C ALA A 136 3.53 0.98 -8.23
N GLY A 137 3.21 -0.27 -7.90
CA GLY A 137 3.74 -1.45 -8.57
C GLY A 137 2.63 -2.35 -9.11
N VAL A 138 2.92 -3.12 -10.14
CA VAL A 138 2.00 -4.13 -10.67
C VAL A 138 2.09 -5.40 -9.83
N HIS A 139 0.93 -5.92 -9.43
CA HIS A 139 0.84 -7.15 -8.65
C HIS A 139 -0.55 -7.78 -8.81
N HIS A 140 -0.75 -8.70 -9.67
CA HIS A 140 -2.03 -9.31 -10.02
C HIS A 140 -2.82 -8.51 -11.05
N THR A 141 -3.19 -9.17 -12.13
CA THR A 141 -3.86 -8.52 -13.27
C THR A 141 -5.36 -8.31 -13.08
N MET A 142 -6.00 -9.01 -12.15
CA MET A 142 -7.46 -9.07 -11.89
C MET A 142 -8.29 -9.58 -13.09
N GLY A 143 -7.99 -9.13 -14.30
CA GLY A 143 -8.55 -9.63 -15.55
C GLY A 143 -7.68 -10.75 -16.15
N GLY A 144 -8.24 -11.49 -17.11
CA GLY A 144 -7.54 -12.60 -17.75
C GLY A 144 -8.48 -13.46 -18.57
N LEU A 145 -8.11 -14.71 -18.77
CA LEU A 145 -8.91 -15.70 -19.50
C LEU A 145 -10.24 -15.92 -18.79
N THR A 146 -11.33 -15.94 -19.57
CA THR A 146 -12.64 -16.32 -19.05
C THR A 146 -12.70 -17.84 -18.88
N ILE A 147 -13.09 -18.30 -17.71
CA ILE A 147 -13.26 -19.71 -17.38
C ILE A 147 -14.69 -20.00 -16.90
N ASN A 148 -15.12 -21.25 -17.03
CA ASN A 148 -16.33 -21.74 -16.39
C ASN A 148 -16.04 -22.36 -15.00
N THR A 149 -17.04 -22.90 -14.34
CA THR A 149 -16.92 -23.53 -13.01
C THR A 149 -16.08 -24.82 -13.00
N ASN A 150 -15.77 -25.38 -14.16
CA ASN A 150 -14.89 -26.53 -14.32
C ASN A 150 -13.47 -26.13 -14.71
N THR A 151 -13.12 -24.83 -14.61
CA THR A 151 -11.83 -24.25 -15.01
C THR A 151 -11.49 -24.35 -16.49
N GLU A 152 -12.44 -24.72 -17.34
CA GLU A 152 -12.26 -24.77 -18.79
C GLU A 152 -12.27 -23.34 -19.36
N VAL A 153 -11.30 -23.03 -20.22
CA VAL A 153 -11.20 -21.71 -20.87
C VAL A 153 -12.29 -21.56 -21.94
N LEU A 154 -12.93 -20.41 -21.96
CA LEU A 154 -13.95 -20.05 -22.94
C LEU A 154 -13.37 -19.16 -24.04
N ASP A 155 -13.83 -19.36 -25.28
CA ASP A 155 -13.56 -18.45 -26.39
C ASP A 155 -14.38 -17.15 -26.28
N THR A 156 -14.19 -16.22 -27.22
CA THR A 156 -14.88 -14.92 -27.23
C THR A 156 -16.40 -15.04 -27.48
N ASN A 157 -16.88 -16.21 -27.89
CA ASN A 157 -18.30 -16.52 -28.07
C ASN A 157 -18.91 -17.25 -26.87
N GLY A 158 -18.10 -17.53 -25.82
CA GLY A 158 -18.53 -18.25 -24.64
C GLY A 158 -18.51 -19.78 -24.77
N ASN A 159 -17.92 -20.35 -25.82
CA ASN A 159 -17.78 -21.78 -25.98
C ASN A 159 -16.48 -22.28 -25.31
N VAL A 160 -16.54 -23.49 -24.76
CA VAL A 160 -15.37 -24.16 -24.20
C VAL A 160 -14.34 -24.43 -25.30
N ILE A 161 -13.06 -24.08 -25.02
CA ILE A 161 -11.93 -24.48 -25.85
C ILE A 161 -11.48 -25.87 -25.35
N PRO A 162 -11.72 -26.95 -26.15
CA PRO A 162 -11.48 -28.30 -25.66
C PRO A 162 -10.02 -28.54 -25.24
N GLY A 163 -9.84 -29.08 -24.02
CA GLY A 163 -8.53 -29.43 -23.48
C GLY A 163 -7.72 -28.25 -22.93
N LEU A 164 -8.28 -27.03 -22.92
CA LEU A 164 -7.62 -25.85 -22.32
C LEU A 164 -8.26 -25.51 -21.00
N PHE A 165 -7.44 -25.50 -19.93
CA PHE A 165 -7.83 -25.16 -18.58
C PHE A 165 -6.95 -24.03 -18.06
N ALA A 166 -7.46 -23.21 -17.14
CA ALA A 166 -6.70 -22.16 -16.50
C ALA A 166 -7.19 -21.90 -15.07
N ALA A 167 -6.27 -21.51 -14.18
CA ALA A 167 -6.56 -21.12 -12.81
C ALA A 167 -5.56 -20.06 -12.33
N GLY A 168 -5.89 -19.34 -11.25
CA GLY A 168 -5.02 -18.34 -10.65
C GLY A 168 -4.99 -17.02 -11.41
N GLU A 169 -3.90 -16.27 -11.30
CA GLU A 169 -3.77 -14.90 -11.79
C GLU A 169 -4.08 -14.73 -13.29
N ILE A 170 -3.84 -15.75 -14.10
CA ILE A 170 -4.11 -15.72 -15.53
C ILE A 170 -5.62 -15.67 -15.87
N THR A 171 -6.48 -15.99 -14.90
CA THR A 171 -7.93 -16.00 -15.09
C THR A 171 -8.54 -14.66 -14.67
N GLY A 172 -9.64 -14.27 -15.36
CA GLY A 172 -10.44 -13.11 -15.02
C GLY A 172 -11.77 -13.48 -14.38
N GLY A 173 -12.35 -12.53 -13.62
CA GLY A 173 -13.69 -12.65 -13.05
C GLY A 173 -13.79 -13.23 -11.64
N VAL A 174 -12.83 -14.05 -11.20
CA VAL A 174 -12.84 -14.67 -9.85
C VAL A 174 -12.82 -13.62 -8.74
N HIS A 175 -12.03 -12.58 -8.89
CA HIS A 175 -11.84 -11.54 -7.87
C HIS A 175 -12.55 -10.22 -8.17
N GLY A 176 -13.33 -10.13 -9.24
CA GLY A 176 -13.91 -8.87 -9.69
C GLY A 176 -12.84 -7.86 -10.08
N ALA A 177 -13.07 -6.58 -9.80
CA ALA A 177 -12.15 -5.49 -10.16
C ALA A 177 -10.99 -5.31 -9.17
N ASN A 178 -11.08 -5.88 -7.95
CA ASN A 178 -10.07 -5.65 -6.91
C ASN A 178 -9.98 -6.84 -5.94
N ARG A 179 -8.86 -7.54 -5.95
CA ARG A 179 -8.62 -8.73 -5.13
C ARG A 179 -8.19 -8.36 -3.71
N LEU A 180 -8.82 -8.95 -2.69
CA LEU A 180 -8.35 -8.88 -1.31
C LEU A 180 -6.97 -9.54 -1.17
N GLY A 181 -6.11 -8.97 -0.30
CA GLY A 181 -4.79 -9.50 0.00
C GLY A 181 -4.87 -10.97 0.45
N GLY A 182 -3.94 -11.80 -0.05
CA GLY A 182 -3.87 -13.22 0.26
C GLY A 182 -4.76 -14.13 -0.60
N ASN A 183 -5.87 -13.64 -1.14
CA ASN A 183 -6.86 -14.48 -1.85
C ASN A 183 -6.36 -15.12 -3.16
N ALA A 184 -5.20 -14.69 -3.70
CA ALA A 184 -4.60 -15.40 -4.84
C ALA A 184 -4.23 -16.86 -4.49
N VAL A 185 -3.84 -17.12 -3.24
CA VAL A 185 -3.53 -18.49 -2.79
C VAL A 185 -4.78 -19.34 -2.75
N ALA A 186 -5.90 -18.80 -2.23
CA ALA A 186 -7.18 -19.49 -2.23
C ALA A 186 -7.65 -19.82 -3.66
N ASP A 187 -7.51 -18.86 -4.59
CA ASP A 187 -7.90 -19.01 -5.98
C ASP A 187 -7.18 -20.20 -6.64
N PHE A 188 -5.86 -20.18 -6.74
CA PHE A 188 -5.16 -21.30 -7.41
C PHE A 188 -5.16 -22.61 -6.62
N THR A 189 -5.51 -22.59 -5.33
CA THR A 189 -5.67 -23.82 -4.54
C THR A 189 -7.04 -24.49 -4.82
N VAL A 190 -8.06 -23.69 -5.07
CA VAL A 190 -9.43 -24.18 -5.30
C VAL A 190 -9.64 -24.56 -6.77
N PHE A 191 -9.10 -23.80 -7.68
CA PHE A 191 -9.34 -23.94 -9.13
C PHE A 191 -8.16 -24.59 -9.89
N GLY A 192 -6.98 -24.71 -9.27
CA GLY A 192 -5.74 -25.25 -9.88
C GLY A 192 -5.52 -26.75 -9.79
#